data_9f919d004fa2b828b208d908fd8831d7
#
_entry.id   9f919d004fa2b828b208d908fd8831d7
#
_cell.length_a   1.000
_cell.length_b   1.000
_cell.length_c   1.000
_cell.angle_alpha   90.00
_cell.angle_beta   90.00
_cell.angle_gamma   90.00
#
_symmetry.space_group_name_H-M   'P 1'
#
loop_
_entity.id
_entity.type
_entity.pdbx_description
1 polymer ?
#
loop_
_entity_poly.entity_id
_entity_poly.type
_entity_poly.pdbx_seq_one_letter_code
_entity_poly.pdbx_strand_id
1 'polypeptide(L)'
;MNESKRPASPRPATGAKPWPGDDFPSWISPMLVKELRQGVQSGAFAWTFVLLQVAMFVLMTFWLLERSTNDSIQLNTNRLFHGWFWVVFGLAAVLVLPLRAAGSMAAERVGNTLDLLRLTRLSSMQIVTGKWLAIMAQVLLLSTAVLPYVVLQYFFGGLDIVSDLFVFVSVLLAASVVTAASVSTAGQPAWSRGVFVVLAMIFFGNVTTGAVSFFGLAATDLWSTLPAIAIVAGLLTAVFLVYSAAAIAPPAENHSLRARLLAVAAVVLCLLATRLFGPVSAAFVITIAITIVAGIAIAELMQEPSELVGLHAPFARLGIVGQAAAALFTPGWATAVCFTLAMAATLVVGFLPRSSGISGMTGSRIQFDVALAIAAILFPLPLMLRFPQAFRKTVFILVQSVSIVVFLFLQSPFGRSETPAAQIFSILARCLPLTSLLDMVTSGSKADRAMIAVPLIVTGIAIATVVPRAWRELSATAARVRQAGRRAAHVRGSRSTTA
;
A
#
# COMPACT_ATOMS: atom_id res chain seq x y z
N MET A 1 3.93 49.12 48.91
CA MET A 1 3.72 49.34 47.48
C MET A 1 5.06 49.14 46.77
N ASN A 2 5.26 48.00 46.22
CA ASN A 2 6.53 47.63 45.56
C ASN A 2 6.19 47.07 44.18
N GLU A 3 6.28 47.94 43.14
CA GLU A 3 6.10 47.56 41.76
C GLU A 3 7.27 46.66 41.33
N SER A 4 7.01 45.39 41.19
CA SER A 4 7.95 44.40 40.68
C SER A 4 8.27 44.73 39.22
N LYS A 5 9.48 45.19 38.95
CA LYS A 5 10.07 45.33 37.61
C LYS A 5 9.96 44.03 36.89
N ARG A 6 9.09 43.94 35.87
CA ARG A 6 9.13 42.86 34.87
C ARG A 6 10.50 42.88 34.17
N PRO A 7 11.21 41.75 34.06
CA PRO A 7 12.44 41.71 33.30
C PRO A 7 12.12 42.04 31.83
N ALA A 8 12.85 42.98 31.26
CA ALA A 8 12.74 43.35 29.85
C ALA A 8 13.01 42.11 28.98
N SER A 9 12.11 41.84 28.02
CA SER A 9 12.32 40.82 27.02
C SER A 9 13.67 41.04 26.31
N PRO A 10 14.50 40.02 26.15
CA PRO A 10 15.79 40.17 25.48
C PRO A 10 15.54 40.65 24.03
N ARG A 11 16.12 41.82 23.69
CA ARG A 11 16.15 42.32 22.32
C ARG A 11 16.77 41.22 21.43
N PRO A 12 16.20 40.91 20.26
CA PRO A 12 16.84 40.00 19.34
C PRO A 12 18.22 40.58 18.97
N ALA A 13 19.26 39.79 19.13
CA ALA A 13 20.63 40.15 18.77
C ALA A 13 20.63 40.43 17.25
N THR A 14 20.75 41.73 16.92
CA THR A 14 21.00 42.22 15.56
C THR A 14 22.40 41.74 15.15
N GLY A 15 22.47 40.61 14.46
CA GLY A 15 23.74 40.02 14.00
C GLY A 15 23.82 38.51 14.03
N ALA A 16 22.76 37.80 14.46
CA ALA A 16 22.74 36.35 14.26
C ALA A 16 22.72 36.06 12.75
N LYS A 17 23.76 35.40 12.25
CA LYS A 17 23.76 34.85 10.89
C LYS A 17 22.44 34.09 10.70
N PRO A 18 21.69 34.35 9.59
CA PRO A 18 20.49 33.58 9.31
C PRO A 18 20.85 32.11 9.33
N TRP A 19 19.98 31.32 9.98
CA TRP A 19 20.15 29.87 10.00
C TRP A 19 20.26 29.34 8.56
N PRO A 20 21.10 28.33 8.27
CA PRO A 20 21.23 27.78 6.91
C PRO A 20 19.93 27.26 6.31
N GLY A 21 18.81 27.38 6.99
CA GLY A 21 17.48 27.00 6.53
C GLY A 21 16.74 28.09 5.74
N ASP A 22 17.23 29.33 5.76
CA ASP A 22 16.58 30.43 5.03
C ASP A 22 16.90 30.43 3.52
N ASP A 23 17.86 29.59 3.10
CA ASP A 23 18.26 29.43 1.70
C ASP A 23 17.34 28.50 0.89
N PHE A 24 16.39 27.84 1.56
CA PHE A 24 15.47 26.91 0.89
C PHE A 24 14.07 27.52 0.75
N PRO A 25 13.40 27.27 -0.40
CA PRO A 25 12.02 27.72 -0.60
C PRO A 25 11.10 27.22 0.52
N SER A 26 10.22 28.08 1.01
CA SER A 26 9.31 27.78 2.14
C SER A 26 8.36 26.59 1.92
N TRP A 27 8.25 26.10 0.68
CA TRP A 27 7.46 24.92 0.33
C TRP A 27 8.21 23.59 0.59
N ILE A 28 9.53 23.63 0.81
CA ILE A 28 10.33 22.44 1.13
C ILE A 28 10.28 22.20 2.63
N SER A 29 9.84 21.01 3.04
CA SER A 29 9.84 20.63 4.45
C SER A 29 11.26 20.62 5.03
N PRO A 30 11.52 21.27 6.19
CA PRO A 30 12.84 21.21 6.86
C PRO A 30 13.29 19.78 7.15
N MET A 31 12.34 18.86 7.37
CA MET A 31 12.61 17.43 7.55
C MET A 31 13.23 16.83 6.30
N LEU A 32 12.71 17.15 5.11
CA LEU A 32 13.24 16.68 3.84
C LEU A 32 14.69 17.13 3.62
N VAL A 33 14.96 18.41 3.88
CA VAL A 33 16.33 18.98 3.72
C VAL A 33 17.33 18.27 4.63
N LYS A 34 16.96 18.08 5.90
CA LYS A 34 17.80 17.38 6.88
C LYS A 34 18.09 15.94 6.41
N GLU A 35 17.05 15.18 6.09
CA GLU A 35 17.17 13.77 5.69
C GLU A 35 17.97 13.60 4.39
N LEU A 36 17.71 14.45 3.41
CA LEU A 36 18.42 14.42 2.13
C LEU A 36 19.91 14.71 2.32
N ARG A 37 20.25 15.75 3.09
CA ARG A 37 21.64 16.12 3.38
C ARG A 37 22.38 14.98 4.10
N GLN A 38 21.77 14.41 5.13
CA GLN A 38 22.35 13.28 5.86
C GLN A 38 22.49 12.04 4.98
N GLY A 39 21.49 11.78 4.14
CA GLY A 39 21.46 10.63 3.23
C GLY A 39 22.55 10.69 2.17
N VAL A 40 22.71 11.83 1.50
CA VAL A 40 23.71 12.02 0.44
C VAL A 40 25.15 12.06 1.03
N GLN A 41 25.33 12.66 2.19
CA GLN A 41 26.64 12.70 2.87
C GLN A 41 27.04 11.36 3.52
N SER A 42 26.15 10.38 3.57
CA SER A 42 26.45 9.08 4.19
C SER A 42 27.45 8.29 3.34
N GLY A 43 28.47 7.72 3.96
CA GLY A 43 29.45 6.85 3.28
C GLY A 43 28.79 5.69 2.54
N ALA A 44 27.68 5.15 3.06
CA ALA A 44 26.97 4.06 2.41
C ALA A 44 26.29 4.49 1.07
N PHE A 45 25.82 5.74 0.94
CA PHE A 45 25.34 6.26 -0.35
C PHE A 45 26.51 6.42 -1.32
N ALA A 46 27.61 7.01 -0.87
CA ALA A 46 28.81 7.18 -1.69
C ALA A 46 29.31 5.83 -2.23
N TRP A 47 29.42 4.82 -1.37
CA TRP A 47 29.81 3.46 -1.80
C TRP A 47 28.82 2.85 -2.79
N THR A 48 27.51 2.96 -2.55
CA THR A 48 26.49 2.46 -3.48
C THR A 48 26.62 3.14 -4.84
N PHE A 49 26.83 4.46 -4.86
CA PHE A 49 27.02 5.23 -6.07
C PHE A 49 28.27 4.80 -6.84
N VAL A 50 29.43 4.74 -6.15
CA VAL A 50 30.70 4.35 -6.78
C VAL A 50 30.63 2.90 -7.30
N LEU A 51 30.15 1.96 -6.50
CA LEU A 51 30.01 0.57 -6.91
C LEU A 51 29.09 0.41 -8.13
N LEU A 52 27.99 1.17 -8.17
CA LEU A 52 27.10 1.16 -9.34
C LEU A 52 27.85 1.68 -10.58
N GLN A 53 28.58 2.81 -10.48
CA GLN A 53 29.32 3.36 -11.63
C GLN A 53 30.38 2.40 -12.13
N VAL A 54 31.14 1.77 -11.22
CA VAL A 54 32.13 0.75 -11.58
C VAL A 54 31.46 -0.46 -12.25
N ALA A 55 30.36 -0.95 -11.71
CA ALA A 55 29.63 -2.08 -12.31
C ALA A 55 29.09 -1.73 -13.70
N MET A 56 28.51 -0.53 -13.87
CA MET A 56 28.02 -0.06 -15.18
C MET A 56 29.16 0.07 -16.19
N PHE A 57 30.31 0.63 -15.77
CA PHE A 57 31.48 0.75 -16.63
C PHE A 57 32.03 -0.61 -17.05
N VAL A 58 32.13 -1.56 -16.10
CA VAL A 58 32.60 -2.94 -16.39
C VAL A 58 31.65 -3.63 -17.35
N LEU A 59 30.33 -3.58 -17.12
CA LEU A 59 29.35 -4.17 -18.02
C LEU A 59 29.44 -3.57 -19.43
N MET A 60 29.58 -2.26 -19.53
CA MET A 60 29.71 -1.57 -20.81
C MET A 60 30.97 -1.96 -21.55
N THR A 61 32.10 -2.08 -20.83
CA THR A 61 33.38 -2.51 -21.41
C THR A 61 33.30 -3.96 -21.93
N PHE A 62 32.73 -4.88 -21.12
CA PHE A 62 32.52 -6.26 -21.56
C PHE A 62 31.65 -6.35 -22.80
N TRP A 63 30.56 -5.59 -22.84
CA TRP A 63 29.66 -5.54 -23.99
C TRP A 63 30.36 -5.02 -25.25
N LEU A 64 31.21 -3.99 -25.15
CA LEU A 64 31.99 -3.46 -26.27
C LEU A 64 33.04 -4.46 -26.77
N LEU A 65 33.72 -5.19 -25.86
CA LEU A 65 34.70 -6.20 -26.21
C LEU A 65 34.05 -7.38 -26.97
N GLU A 66 32.94 -7.88 -26.45
CA GLU A 66 32.21 -8.99 -27.07
C GLU A 66 31.75 -8.62 -28.48
N ARG A 67 31.30 -7.39 -28.68
CA ARG A 67 30.87 -6.89 -29.99
C ARG A 67 32.03 -6.80 -31.01
N SER A 68 33.24 -6.52 -30.55
CA SER A 68 34.41 -6.40 -31.41
C SER A 68 34.96 -7.75 -31.90
N THR A 69 34.60 -8.85 -31.19
CA THR A 69 35.17 -10.16 -31.43
C THR A 69 34.25 -11.13 -32.20
N ASN A 70 32.94 -10.92 -32.22
CA ASN A 70 31.96 -11.89 -32.74
C ASN A 70 30.83 -11.25 -33.54
N ASP A 71 30.94 -11.32 -34.89
CA ASP A 71 29.90 -10.81 -35.81
C ASP A 71 28.64 -11.70 -35.91
N SER A 72 28.70 -12.98 -35.54
CA SER A 72 27.64 -13.94 -35.82
C SER A 72 26.71 -14.31 -34.63
N ILE A 73 27.05 -13.95 -33.36
CA ILE A 73 26.31 -14.34 -32.16
C ILE A 73 25.50 -13.16 -31.57
N GLN A 74 25.32 -12.09 -32.31
CA GLN A 74 24.96 -10.76 -31.78
C GLN A 74 23.62 -10.64 -31.04
N LEU A 75 22.57 -11.35 -31.45
CA LEU A 75 21.22 -11.09 -30.94
C LEU A 75 20.99 -11.58 -29.48
N ASN A 76 21.55 -12.74 -29.12
CA ASN A 76 21.32 -13.32 -27.79
C ASN A 76 22.22 -12.68 -26.73
N THR A 77 23.49 -12.45 -27.08
CA THR A 77 24.49 -11.85 -26.20
C THR A 77 24.11 -10.41 -25.85
N ASN A 78 23.68 -9.60 -26.83
CA ASN A 78 23.22 -8.24 -26.61
C ASN A 78 22.04 -8.17 -25.62
N ARG A 79 21.07 -9.07 -25.75
CA ARG A 79 19.93 -9.14 -24.80
C ARG A 79 20.35 -9.50 -23.38
N LEU A 80 21.32 -10.38 -23.22
CA LEU A 80 21.84 -10.77 -21.89
C LEU A 80 22.54 -9.59 -21.21
N PHE A 81 23.46 -8.89 -21.88
CA PHE A 81 24.16 -7.73 -21.30
C PHE A 81 23.19 -6.59 -20.98
N HIS A 82 22.26 -6.33 -21.88
CA HIS A 82 21.20 -5.36 -21.65
C HIS A 82 20.35 -5.72 -20.43
N GLY A 83 19.97 -7.00 -20.29
CA GLY A 83 19.26 -7.50 -19.11
C GLY A 83 20.05 -7.28 -17.81
N TRP A 84 21.34 -7.64 -17.81
CA TRP A 84 22.22 -7.45 -16.63
C TRP A 84 22.40 -5.98 -16.26
N PHE A 85 22.47 -5.08 -17.24
CA PHE A 85 22.50 -3.64 -16.99
C PHE A 85 21.29 -3.18 -16.14
N TRP A 86 20.08 -3.58 -16.54
CA TRP A 86 18.85 -3.23 -15.81
C TRP A 86 18.76 -3.94 -14.46
N VAL A 87 19.26 -5.16 -14.34
CA VAL A 87 19.32 -5.88 -13.06
C VAL A 87 20.24 -5.16 -12.07
N VAL A 88 21.43 -4.73 -12.48
CA VAL A 88 22.38 -4.03 -11.59
C VAL A 88 21.84 -2.67 -11.16
N PHE A 89 21.26 -1.91 -12.08
CA PHE A 89 20.59 -0.65 -11.74
C PHE A 89 19.42 -0.87 -10.79
N GLY A 90 18.55 -1.81 -11.11
CA GLY A 90 17.40 -2.15 -10.29
C GLY A 90 17.79 -2.64 -8.89
N LEU A 91 18.85 -3.45 -8.77
CA LEU A 91 19.38 -3.87 -7.48
C LEU A 91 19.77 -2.68 -6.61
N ALA A 92 20.46 -1.70 -7.17
CA ALA A 92 20.85 -0.49 -6.45
C ALA A 92 19.64 0.38 -6.08
N ALA A 93 18.74 0.65 -7.04
CA ALA A 93 17.63 1.58 -6.89
C ALA A 93 16.45 0.99 -6.08
N VAL A 94 16.11 -0.29 -6.30
CA VAL A 94 14.93 -0.93 -5.72
C VAL A 94 15.25 -1.68 -4.42
N LEU A 95 16.48 -2.18 -4.25
CA LEU A 95 16.83 -2.96 -3.07
C LEU A 95 17.76 -2.20 -2.12
N VAL A 96 18.96 -1.79 -2.57
CA VAL A 96 20.00 -1.25 -1.67
C VAL A 96 19.54 0.06 -1.01
N LEU A 97 19.06 1.04 -1.79
CA LEU A 97 18.63 2.33 -1.24
C LEU A 97 17.39 2.21 -0.33
N PRO A 98 16.31 1.49 -0.70
CA PRO A 98 15.17 1.30 0.19
C PRO A 98 15.47 0.56 1.49
N LEU A 99 16.37 -0.44 1.48
CA LEU A 99 16.75 -1.15 2.70
C LEU A 99 17.42 -0.24 3.74
N ARG A 100 18.17 0.74 3.28
CA ARG A 100 18.77 1.77 4.16
C ARG A 100 17.70 2.62 4.85
N ALA A 101 16.58 2.88 4.18
CA ALA A 101 15.43 3.58 4.75
C ALA A 101 14.87 2.87 5.98
N ALA A 102 14.69 1.55 5.88
CA ALA A 102 14.20 0.74 7.00
C ALA A 102 15.13 0.82 8.21
N GLY A 103 16.47 0.87 7.99
CA GLY A 103 17.47 1.02 9.03
C GLY A 103 17.41 2.38 9.75
N SER A 104 17.28 3.48 9.01
CA SER A 104 17.25 4.83 9.57
C SER A 104 16.05 5.08 10.50
N MET A 105 14.86 4.63 10.08
CA MET A 105 13.65 4.73 10.91
C MET A 105 13.71 3.85 12.17
N ALA A 106 14.30 2.66 12.07
CA ALA A 106 14.48 1.79 13.23
C ALA A 106 15.43 2.42 14.25
N ALA A 107 16.49 3.07 13.81
CA ALA A 107 17.44 3.79 14.70
C ALA A 107 16.76 4.93 15.46
N GLU A 108 15.86 5.70 14.83
CA GLU A 108 15.11 6.76 15.50
C GLU A 108 14.14 6.24 16.56
N ARG A 109 13.56 5.06 16.36
CA ARG A 109 12.72 4.41 17.38
C ARG A 109 13.53 3.97 18.58
N VAL A 110 14.66 3.32 18.36
CA VAL A 110 15.56 2.87 19.44
C VAL A 110 16.13 4.06 20.20
N GLY A 111 16.42 5.16 19.52
CA GLY A 111 16.93 6.39 20.14
C GLY A 111 15.88 7.28 20.83
N ASN A 112 14.60 6.87 20.87
CA ASN A 112 13.48 7.68 21.41
C ASN A 112 13.33 9.07 20.78
N THR A 113 13.96 9.33 19.66
CA THR A 113 13.91 10.63 18.95
C THR A 113 12.55 10.86 18.29
N LEU A 114 11.75 9.81 18.07
CA LEU A 114 10.38 9.93 17.57
C LEU A 114 9.47 10.71 18.53
N ASP A 115 9.65 10.57 19.85
CA ASP A 115 8.84 11.32 20.82
C ASP A 115 9.19 12.81 20.78
N LEU A 116 10.46 13.16 20.56
CA LEU A 116 10.87 14.54 20.33
C LEU A 116 10.28 15.12 19.03
N LEU A 117 10.21 14.31 17.95
CA LEU A 117 9.57 14.71 16.68
C LEU A 117 8.07 14.91 16.85
N ARG A 118 7.40 14.13 17.72
CA ARG A 118 5.97 14.31 18.04
C ARG A 118 5.69 15.59 18.81
N LEU A 119 6.66 16.14 19.54
CA LEU A 119 6.54 17.44 20.21
C LEU A 119 6.63 18.60 19.21
N THR A 120 7.12 18.38 18.00
CA THR A 120 7.09 19.37 16.93
C THR A 120 5.68 19.46 16.33
N ARG A 121 5.34 20.57 15.65
CA ARG A 121 4.03 20.75 14.98
C ARG A 121 3.88 19.92 13.70
N LEU A 122 4.76 18.97 13.43
CA LEU A 122 4.72 18.14 12.22
C LEU A 122 3.67 17.04 12.35
N SER A 123 2.84 16.88 11.32
CA SER A 123 1.91 15.76 11.24
C SER A 123 2.64 14.45 10.94
N SER A 124 2.09 13.31 11.39
CA SER A 124 2.65 11.97 11.14
C SER A 124 2.91 11.72 9.65
N MET A 125 2.03 12.22 8.78
CA MET A 125 2.15 12.09 7.32
C MET A 125 3.33 12.91 6.78
N GLN A 126 3.58 14.13 7.30
CA GLN A 126 4.72 14.95 6.88
C GLN A 126 6.06 14.31 7.25
N ILE A 127 6.14 13.62 8.39
CA ILE A 127 7.36 12.90 8.80
C ILE A 127 7.63 11.75 7.83
N VAL A 128 6.63 10.92 7.56
CA VAL A 128 6.77 9.73 6.69
C VAL A 128 7.05 10.13 5.24
N THR A 129 6.29 11.08 4.70
CA THR A 129 6.50 11.55 3.31
C THR A 129 7.83 12.27 3.15
N GLY A 130 8.29 13.01 4.16
CA GLY A 130 9.61 13.64 4.14
C GLY A 130 10.75 12.63 4.01
N LYS A 131 10.68 11.53 4.76
CA LYS A 131 11.67 10.44 4.66
C LYS A 131 11.60 9.71 3.32
N TRP A 132 10.40 9.36 2.88
CA TRP A 132 10.21 8.72 1.58
C TRP A 132 10.75 9.58 0.44
N LEU A 133 10.44 10.89 0.42
CA LEU A 133 10.94 11.83 -0.59
C LEU A 133 12.46 11.98 -0.55
N ALA A 134 13.08 11.97 0.64
CA ALA A 134 14.54 12.07 0.75
C ALA A 134 15.26 10.89 0.09
N ILE A 135 14.71 9.68 0.23
CA ILE A 135 15.27 8.48 -0.39
C ILE A 135 14.96 8.45 -1.88
N MET A 136 13.74 8.84 -2.29
CA MET A 136 13.41 8.96 -3.70
C MET A 136 14.30 9.98 -4.42
N ALA A 137 14.67 11.07 -3.76
CA ALA A 137 15.64 12.03 -4.31
C ALA A 137 17.03 11.39 -4.49
N GLN A 138 17.47 10.51 -3.57
CA GLN A 138 18.71 9.74 -3.75
C GLN A 138 18.60 8.73 -4.90
N VAL A 139 17.46 8.06 -5.05
CA VAL A 139 17.19 7.17 -6.20
C VAL A 139 17.25 7.97 -7.50
N LEU A 140 16.62 9.14 -7.56
CA LEU A 140 16.66 10.01 -8.74
C LEU A 140 18.07 10.48 -9.05
N LEU A 141 18.85 10.86 -8.03
CA LEU A 141 20.26 11.23 -8.23
C LEU A 141 21.08 10.07 -8.82
N LEU A 142 20.86 8.85 -8.30
CA LEU A 142 21.50 7.64 -8.82
C LEU A 142 21.07 7.37 -10.26
N SER A 143 19.79 7.56 -10.56
CA SER A 143 19.20 7.36 -11.88
C SER A 143 19.75 8.33 -12.94
N THR A 144 19.96 9.60 -12.57
CA THR A 144 20.58 10.58 -13.49
C THR A 144 21.99 10.20 -13.84
N ALA A 145 22.75 9.57 -12.94
CA ALA A 145 24.09 9.08 -13.20
C ALA A 145 24.15 7.85 -14.12
N VAL A 146 23.03 7.13 -14.26
CA VAL A 146 22.90 5.96 -15.16
C VAL A 146 22.48 6.38 -16.59
N LEU A 147 21.81 7.53 -16.77
CA LEU A 147 21.34 7.99 -18.08
C LEU A 147 22.43 8.04 -19.17
N PRO A 148 23.66 8.51 -18.90
CA PRO A 148 24.71 8.50 -19.94
C PRO A 148 24.99 7.10 -20.50
N TYR A 149 24.91 6.06 -19.67
CA TYR A 149 25.12 4.68 -20.13
C TYR A 149 23.95 4.17 -21.01
N VAL A 150 22.70 4.57 -20.70
CA VAL A 150 21.54 4.28 -21.56
C VAL A 150 21.71 4.94 -22.94
N VAL A 151 22.17 6.20 -22.97
CA VAL A 151 22.43 6.90 -24.22
C VAL A 151 23.56 6.21 -25.01
N LEU A 152 24.63 5.79 -24.34
CA LEU A 152 25.72 5.05 -24.98
C LEU A 152 25.25 3.71 -25.56
N GLN A 153 24.38 2.96 -24.85
CA GLN A 153 23.81 1.71 -25.36
C GLN A 153 23.00 1.93 -26.64
N TYR A 154 22.25 3.01 -26.73
CA TYR A 154 21.49 3.37 -27.94
C TYR A 154 22.43 3.59 -29.14
N PHE A 155 23.49 4.37 -28.98
CA PHE A 155 24.42 4.66 -30.05
C PHE A 155 25.21 3.43 -30.52
N PHE A 156 25.57 2.53 -29.61
CA PHE A 156 26.39 1.38 -29.93
C PHE A 156 25.58 0.11 -30.26
N GLY A 157 24.30 -0.02 -29.87
CA GLY A 157 23.64 -1.31 -29.85
C GLY A 157 22.43 -1.49 -30.76
N GLY A 158 21.86 -0.45 -31.33
CA GLY A 158 20.60 -0.59 -32.08
C GLY A 158 19.43 -1.06 -31.22
N LEU A 159 19.45 -0.73 -29.92
CA LEU A 159 18.38 -1.00 -28.97
C LEU A 159 17.29 0.07 -29.11
N ASP A 160 16.05 -0.31 -28.78
CA ASP A 160 14.92 0.62 -28.83
C ASP A 160 14.90 1.51 -27.58
N ILE A 161 15.18 2.80 -27.74
CA ILE A 161 15.18 3.80 -26.67
C ILE A 161 13.84 3.90 -25.93
N VAL A 162 12.73 3.59 -26.62
CA VAL A 162 11.38 3.62 -26.03
C VAL A 162 11.24 2.52 -25.00
N SER A 163 11.71 1.31 -25.33
CA SER A 163 11.72 0.17 -24.41
C SER A 163 12.63 0.43 -23.21
N ASP A 164 13.79 1.04 -23.42
CA ASP A 164 14.72 1.41 -22.36
C ASP A 164 14.13 2.45 -21.41
N LEU A 165 13.49 3.47 -21.96
CA LEU A 165 12.80 4.48 -21.16
C LEU A 165 11.64 3.87 -20.36
N PHE A 166 10.91 2.92 -20.95
CA PHE A 166 9.85 2.18 -20.25
C PHE A 166 10.39 1.40 -19.05
N VAL A 167 11.49 0.66 -19.22
CA VAL A 167 12.13 -0.08 -18.12
C VAL A 167 12.67 0.88 -17.07
N PHE A 168 13.32 1.96 -17.47
CA PHE A 168 13.83 2.99 -16.58
C PHE A 168 12.73 3.55 -15.66
N VAL A 169 11.60 3.98 -16.25
CA VAL A 169 10.45 4.50 -15.48
C VAL A 169 9.85 3.42 -14.60
N SER A 170 9.74 2.18 -15.10
CA SER A 170 9.22 1.05 -14.31
C SER A 170 10.08 0.74 -13.09
N VAL A 171 11.41 0.82 -13.21
CA VAL A 171 12.35 0.67 -12.07
C VAL A 171 12.16 1.80 -11.06
N LEU A 172 11.96 3.06 -11.50
CA LEU A 172 11.69 4.18 -10.59
C LEU A 172 10.36 4.00 -9.84
N LEU A 173 9.32 3.54 -10.52
CA LEU A 173 8.03 3.24 -9.91
C LEU A 173 8.14 2.09 -8.91
N ALA A 174 8.87 1.03 -9.23
CA ALA A 174 9.16 -0.07 -8.32
C ALA A 174 9.95 0.42 -7.09
N ALA A 175 10.97 1.25 -7.28
CA ALA A 175 11.74 1.86 -6.19
C ALA A 175 10.86 2.70 -5.26
N SER A 176 9.89 3.43 -5.80
CA SER A 176 8.90 4.20 -5.04
C SER A 176 8.10 3.31 -4.09
N VAL A 177 7.55 2.21 -4.61
CA VAL A 177 6.76 1.24 -3.82
C VAL A 177 7.61 0.59 -2.73
N VAL A 178 8.79 0.07 -3.10
CA VAL A 178 9.67 -0.64 -2.15
C VAL A 178 10.21 0.31 -1.09
N THR A 179 10.50 1.56 -1.44
CA THR A 179 10.89 2.59 -0.45
C THR A 179 9.76 2.87 0.53
N ALA A 180 8.53 3.06 0.07
CA ALA A 180 7.37 3.29 0.94
C ALA A 180 7.10 2.08 1.84
N ALA A 181 7.20 0.87 1.30
CA ALA A 181 7.07 -0.37 2.04
C ALA A 181 8.19 -0.52 3.09
N SER A 182 9.45 -0.17 2.76
CA SER A 182 10.57 -0.23 3.71
C SER A 182 10.39 0.74 4.88
N VAL A 183 9.89 1.95 4.61
CA VAL A 183 9.52 2.92 5.67
C VAL A 183 8.42 2.35 6.57
N SER A 184 7.47 1.58 6.03
CA SER A 184 6.38 0.97 6.81
C SER A 184 6.85 -0.12 7.78
N THR A 185 7.95 -0.81 7.48
CA THR A 185 8.50 -1.89 8.32
C THR A 185 9.32 -1.39 9.51
N ALA A 186 9.62 -0.11 9.58
CA ALA A 186 10.45 0.47 10.65
C ALA A 186 9.91 0.27 12.08
N GLY A 187 8.59 0.05 12.19
CA GLY A 187 7.91 -0.25 13.44
C GLY A 187 7.83 -1.71 13.82
N GLN A 188 8.28 -2.59 12.96
CA GLN A 188 8.14 -4.02 13.08
C GLN A 188 9.38 -4.69 13.71
N PRO A 189 9.25 -5.89 14.30
CA PRO A 189 10.39 -6.63 14.81
C PRO A 189 11.40 -6.99 13.71
N ALA A 190 12.64 -7.27 14.09
CA ALA A 190 13.75 -7.46 13.13
C ALA A 190 13.50 -8.56 12.09
N TRP A 191 12.79 -9.63 12.46
CA TRP A 191 12.45 -10.73 11.54
C TRP A 191 11.55 -10.29 10.40
N SER A 192 10.61 -9.36 10.63
CA SER A 192 9.70 -8.86 9.58
C SER A 192 10.43 -8.04 8.53
N ARG A 193 11.56 -7.41 8.90
CA ARG A 193 12.45 -6.75 7.93
C ARG A 193 13.10 -7.76 7.00
N GLY A 194 13.52 -8.92 7.53
CA GLY A 194 14.02 -10.02 6.72
C GLY A 194 12.98 -10.55 5.73
N VAL A 195 11.75 -10.77 6.19
CA VAL A 195 10.62 -11.16 5.31
C VAL A 195 10.37 -10.09 4.24
N PHE A 196 10.41 -8.81 4.61
CA PHE A 196 10.27 -7.72 3.66
C PHE A 196 11.35 -7.75 2.57
N VAL A 197 12.62 -8.00 2.94
CA VAL A 197 13.73 -8.12 1.97
C VAL A 197 13.45 -9.24 0.97
N VAL A 198 13.02 -10.41 1.46
CA VAL A 198 12.68 -11.54 0.59
C VAL A 198 11.52 -11.20 -0.34
N LEU A 199 10.46 -10.59 0.18
CA LEU A 199 9.32 -10.16 -0.64
C LEU A 199 9.72 -9.08 -1.66
N ALA A 200 10.58 -8.14 -1.29
CA ALA A 200 11.12 -7.14 -2.20
C ALA A 200 11.98 -7.76 -3.31
N MET A 201 12.79 -8.76 -2.99
CA MET A 201 13.55 -9.54 -3.98
C MET A 201 12.63 -10.31 -4.94
N ILE A 202 11.60 -10.99 -4.42
CA ILE A 202 10.61 -11.68 -5.24
C ILE A 202 9.88 -10.69 -6.15
N PHE A 203 9.44 -9.55 -5.59
CA PHE A 203 8.77 -8.50 -6.36
C PHE A 203 9.68 -7.95 -7.45
N PHE A 204 10.93 -7.64 -7.13
CA PHE A 204 11.93 -7.18 -8.08
C PHE A 204 12.19 -8.22 -9.17
N GLY A 205 12.35 -9.49 -8.82
CA GLY A 205 12.50 -10.60 -9.77
C GLY A 205 11.31 -10.70 -10.73
N ASN A 206 10.09 -10.54 -10.24
CA ASN A 206 8.89 -10.54 -11.10
C ASN A 206 8.81 -9.30 -12.00
N VAL A 207 9.18 -8.12 -11.50
CA VAL A 207 9.22 -6.89 -12.29
C VAL A 207 10.27 -7.00 -13.40
N THR A 208 11.47 -7.51 -13.11
CA THR A 208 12.52 -7.70 -14.12
C THR A 208 12.16 -8.78 -15.13
N THR A 209 11.62 -9.92 -14.69
CA THR A 209 11.15 -10.98 -15.59
C THR A 209 9.98 -10.50 -16.45
N GLY A 210 9.04 -9.77 -15.86
CA GLY A 210 7.96 -9.12 -16.56
C GLY A 210 8.48 -8.13 -17.61
N ALA A 211 9.42 -7.25 -17.26
CA ALA A 211 10.03 -6.31 -18.18
C ALA A 211 10.71 -7.04 -19.34
N VAL A 212 11.50 -8.09 -19.07
CA VAL A 212 12.15 -8.91 -20.11
C VAL A 212 11.12 -9.60 -21.00
N SER A 213 10.00 -10.08 -20.44
CA SER A 213 8.90 -10.68 -21.21
C SER A 213 8.16 -9.63 -22.04
N PHE A 214 8.03 -8.40 -21.53
CA PHE A 214 7.44 -7.27 -22.25
C PHE A 214 8.27 -6.81 -23.45
N PHE A 215 9.59 -7.04 -23.48
CA PHE A 215 10.40 -6.80 -24.68
C PHE A 215 9.99 -7.67 -25.90
N GLY A 216 9.15 -8.69 -25.66
CA GLY A 216 8.52 -9.48 -26.72
C GLY A 216 7.13 -8.97 -27.15
N LEU A 217 6.54 -8.00 -26.42
CA LEU A 217 5.28 -7.39 -26.78
C LEU A 217 5.48 -6.26 -27.78
N ALA A 218 4.55 -6.11 -28.71
CA ALA A 218 4.60 -5.03 -29.70
C ALA A 218 4.65 -3.66 -28.97
N ALA A 219 5.45 -2.74 -29.49
CA ALA A 219 5.64 -1.39 -28.92
C ALA A 219 4.33 -0.61 -28.71
N THR A 220 3.25 -0.98 -29.40
CA THR A 220 1.90 -0.43 -29.26
C THR A 220 1.29 -0.66 -27.88
N ASP A 221 1.66 -1.74 -27.18
CA ASP A 221 1.07 -2.09 -25.88
C ASP A 221 1.80 -1.43 -24.72
N LEU A 222 3.03 -0.94 -24.91
CA LEU A 222 3.83 -0.27 -23.88
C LEU A 222 3.16 1.02 -23.39
N TRP A 223 2.60 1.81 -24.30
CA TRP A 223 1.93 3.08 -23.98
C TRP A 223 0.64 2.91 -23.19
N SER A 224 -0.04 1.77 -23.34
CA SER A 224 -1.25 1.46 -22.57
C SER A 224 -0.92 0.86 -21.20
N THR A 225 0.22 0.18 -21.06
CA THR A 225 0.61 -0.51 -19.82
C THR A 225 1.31 0.41 -18.81
N LEU A 226 2.13 1.36 -19.26
CA LEU A 226 2.85 2.27 -18.37
C LEU A 226 1.93 3.08 -17.44
N PRO A 227 0.82 3.70 -17.91
CA PRO A 227 -0.12 4.38 -17.01
C PRO A 227 -0.75 3.43 -15.99
N ALA A 228 -1.05 2.18 -16.37
CA ALA A 228 -1.59 1.20 -15.45
C ALA A 228 -0.57 0.84 -14.34
N ILE A 229 0.70 0.62 -14.71
CA ILE A 229 1.79 0.38 -13.75
C ILE A 229 1.98 1.61 -12.84
N ALA A 230 1.94 2.82 -13.38
CA ALA A 230 2.09 4.05 -12.61
C ALA A 230 0.96 4.25 -11.59
N ILE A 231 -0.29 3.97 -11.97
CA ILE A 231 -1.44 4.03 -11.08
C ILE A 231 -1.32 2.99 -9.96
N VAL A 232 -0.96 1.76 -10.30
CA VAL A 232 -0.76 0.69 -9.31
C VAL A 232 0.38 1.04 -8.36
N ALA A 233 1.52 1.48 -8.87
CA ALA A 233 2.65 1.91 -8.05
C ALA A 233 2.29 3.10 -7.15
N GLY A 234 1.55 4.08 -7.66
CA GLY A 234 1.04 5.21 -6.90
C GLY A 234 0.10 4.78 -5.76
N LEU A 235 -0.84 3.88 -6.04
CA LEU A 235 -1.75 3.32 -5.03
C LEU A 235 -0.98 2.55 -3.95
N LEU A 236 -0.09 1.66 -4.31
CA LEU A 236 0.72 0.88 -3.36
C LEU A 236 1.60 1.79 -2.50
N THR A 237 2.28 2.76 -3.12
CA THR A 237 3.07 3.77 -2.41
C THR A 237 2.20 4.51 -1.39
N ALA A 238 1.02 4.99 -1.80
CA ALA A 238 0.09 5.70 -0.92
C ALA A 238 -0.39 4.83 0.25
N VAL A 239 -0.69 3.54 0.00
CA VAL A 239 -1.07 2.58 1.07
C VAL A 239 0.03 2.46 2.11
N PHE A 240 1.26 2.21 1.67
CA PHE A 240 2.38 2.04 2.60
C PHE A 240 2.68 3.32 3.38
N LEU A 241 2.60 4.49 2.76
CA LEU A 241 2.79 5.78 3.44
C LEU A 241 1.68 6.06 4.47
N VAL A 242 0.42 5.82 4.11
CA VAL A 242 -0.73 5.98 5.03
C VAL A 242 -0.61 5.00 6.19
N TYR A 243 -0.24 3.74 5.94
CA TYR A 243 -0.02 2.74 6.98
C TYR A 243 1.15 3.10 7.91
N SER A 244 2.25 3.59 7.34
CA SER A 244 3.41 4.09 8.11
C SER A 244 3.02 5.27 8.99
N ALA A 245 2.27 6.23 8.45
CA ALA A 245 1.80 7.40 9.19
C ALA A 245 0.86 6.99 10.34
N ALA A 246 -0.04 6.01 10.09
CA ALA A 246 -0.92 5.47 11.12
C ALA A 246 -0.15 4.80 12.27
N ALA A 247 0.98 4.13 11.98
CA ALA A 247 1.81 3.46 12.98
C ALA A 247 2.53 4.42 13.93
N ILE A 248 2.76 5.67 13.52
CA ILE A 248 3.40 6.72 14.33
C ILE A 248 2.42 7.80 14.79
N ALA A 249 1.17 7.75 14.35
CA ALA A 249 0.16 8.76 14.67
C ALA A 249 -0.19 8.76 16.17
N PRO A 250 -0.42 9.94 16.77
CA PRO A 250 -0.97 10.01 18.12
C PRO A 250 -2.44 9.52 18.11
N PRO A 251 -2.94 8.98 19.25
CA PRO A 251 -4.31 8.48 19.35
C PRO A 251 -5.41 9.50 19.02
N ALA A 252 -5.08 10.78 19.08
CA ALA A 252 -6.00 11.88 18.76
C ALA A 252 -6.18 12.12 17.26
N GLU A 253 -5.33 11.54 16.39
CA GLU A 253 -5.41 11.71 14.93
C GLU A 253 -6.29 10.61 14.32
N ASN A 254 -7.21 11.00 13.41
CA ASN A 254 -8.03 10.05 12.67
C ASN A 254 -7.25 9.46 11.49
N HIS A 255 -6.49 8.40 11.76
CA HIS A 255 -5.72 7.68 10.74
C HIS A 255 -6.60 6.82 9.82
N SER A 256 -7.74 6.33 10.30
CA SER A 256 -8.69 5.52 9.49
C SER A 256 -9.30 6.31 8.34
N LEU A 257 -9.51 7.62 8.51
CA LEU A 257 -10.05 8.46 7.43
C LEU A 257 -9.19 8.40 6.17
N ARG A 258 -7.87 8.54 6.32
CA ARG A 258 -6.94 8.50 5.16
C ARG A 258 -6.93 7.14 4.49
N ALA A 259 -6.88 6.06 5.27
CA ALA A 259 -6.89 4.69 4.76
C ALA A 259 -8.19 4.40 3.98
N ARG A 260 -9.34 4.81 4.52
CA ARG A 260 -10.66 4.60 3.88
C ARG A 260 -10.86 5.47 2.63
N LEU A 261 -10.38 6.72 2.65
CA LEU A 261 -10.38 7.55 1.44
C LEU A 261 -9.53 6.94 0.33
N LEU A 262 -8.40 6.35 0.67
CA LEU A 262 -7.55 5.65 -0.28
C LEU A 262 -8.24 4.38 -0.84
N ALA A 263 -8.98 3.64 0.00
CA ALA A 263 -9.80 2.51 -0.47
C ALA A 263 -10.92 2.99 -1.42
N VAL A 264 -11.57 4.12 -1.15
CA VAL A 264 -12.54 4.72 -2.06
C VAL A 264 -11.88 5.08 -3.40
N ALA A 265 -10.71 5.72 -3.37
CA ALA A 265 -9.96 6.03 -4.58
C ALA A 265 -9.59 4.77 -5.38
N ALA A 266 -9.16 3.69 -4.70
CA ALA A 266 -8.87 2.41 -5.32
C ALA A 266 -10.12 1.79 -5.98
N VAL A 267 -11.29 1.86 -5.34
CA VAL A 267 -12.56 1.40 -5.93
C VAL A 267 -12.92 2.22 -7.18
N VAL A 268 -12.80 3.55 -7.12
CA VAL A 268 -13.07 4.41 -8.28
C VAL A 268 -12.13 4.08 -9.44
N LEU A 269 -10.84 3.91 -9.18
CA LEU A 269 -9.86 3.52 -10.19
C LEU A 269 -10.14 2.11 -10.74
N CYS A 270 -10.57 1.18 -9.89
CA CYS A 270 -11.00 -0.15 -10.31
C CYS A 270 -12.16 -0.08 -11.32
N LEU A 271 -13.17 0.75 -11.05
CA LEU A 271 -14.33 0.92 -11.94
C LEU A 271 -13.96 1.66 -13.24
N LEU A 272 -13.00 2.57 -13.19
CA LEU A 272 -12.51 3.28 -14.37
C LEU A 272 -11.53 2.44 -15.20
N ALA A 273 -10.83 1.49 -14.59
CA ALA A 273 -9.80 0.71 -15.26
C ALA A 273 -10.31 0.01 -16.54
N THR A 274 -11.53 -0.52 -16.51
CA THR A 274 -12.17 -1.15 -17.67
C THR A 274 -12.50 -0.20 -18.82
N ARG A 275 -12.45 1.10 -18.56
CA ARG A 275 -12.70 2.16 -19.56
C ARG A 275 -11.43 2.78 -20.09
N LEU A 276 -10.39 2.83 -19.25
CA LEU A 276 -9.14 3.53 -19.54
C LEU A 276 -8.08 2.62 -20.15
N PHE A 277 -8.14 1.31 -19.87
CA PHE A 277 -7.07 0.38 -20.22
C PHE A 277 -7.58 -0.80 -21.04
N GLY A 278 -6.69 -1.43 -21.79
CA GLY A 278 -6.93 -2.72 -22.43
C GLY A 278 -7.18 -3.84 -21.39
N PRO A 279 -7.69 -5.00 -21.81
CA PRO A 279 -8.20 -6.03 -20.91
C PRO A 279 -7.15 -6.55 -19.92
N VAL A 280 -5.91 -6.73 -20.34
CA VAL A 280 -4.81 -7.23 -19.48
C VAL A 280 -4.41 -6.19 -18.44
N SER A 281 -4.19 -4.94 -18.86
CA SER A 281 -3.83 -3.84 -17.96
C SER A 281 -4.95 -3.49 -16.99
N ALA A 282 -6.22 -3.54 -17.47
CA ALA A 282 -7.40 -3.37 -16.62
C ALA A 282 -7.50 -4.47 -15.55
N ALA A 283 -7.31 -5.74 -15.91
CA ALA A 283 -7.33 -6.85 -14.97
C ALA A 283 -6.25 -6.69 -13.87
N PHE A 284 -5.06 -6.23 -14.25
CA PHE A 284 -3.97 -5.95 -13.31
C PHE A 284 -4.35 -4.84 -12.31
N VAL A 285 -4.85 -3.69 -12.78
CA VAL A 285 -5.30 -2.58 -11.93
C VAL A 285 -6.44 -3.02 -10.99
N ILE A 286 -7.42 -3.77 -11.52
CA ILE A 286 -8.56 -4.29 -10.75
C ILE A 286 -8.09 -5.21 -9.63
N THR A 287 -7.22 -6.17 -9.94
CA THR A 287 -6.69 -7.13 -8.94
C THR A 287 -5.98 -6.42 -7.80
N ILE A 288 -5.11 -5.47 -8.12
CA ILE A 288 -4.36 -4.71 -7.10
C ILE A 288 -5.31 -3.80 -6.30
N ALA A 289 -6.25 -3.12 -6.95
CA ALA A 289 -7.21 -2.26 -6.26
C ALA A 289 -8.08 -3.05 -5.27
N ILE A 290 -8.59 -4.22 -5.67
CA ILE A 290 -9.36 -5.11 -4.79
C ILE A 290 -8.49 -5.60 -3.63
N THR A 291 -7.22 -5.98 -3.89
CA THR A 291 -6.29 -6.41 -2.84
C THR A 291 -6.03 -5.30 -1.83
N ILE A 292 -5.87 -4.05 -2.28
CA ILE A 292 -5.72 -2.88 -1.41
C ILE A 292 -6.95 -2.67 -0.54
N VAL A 293 -8.14 -2.70 -1.14
CA VAL A 293 -9.41 -2.54 -0.40
C VAL A 293 -9.55 -3.64 0.65
N ALA A 294 -9.25 -4.89 0.29
CA ALA A 294 -9.27 -6.03 1.21
C ALA A 294 -8.26 -5.85 2.35
N GLY A 295 -7.02 -5.43 2.04
CA GLY A 295 -5.99 -5.18 3.05
C GLY A 295 -6.38 -4.08 4.03
N ILE A 296 -6.94 -2.97 3.54
CA ILE A 296 -7.45 -1.88 4.39
C ILE A 296 -8.61 -2.36 5.24
N ALA A 297 -9.56 -3.11 4.67
CA ALA A 297 -10.69 -3.67 5.40
C ALA A 297 -10.22 -4.58 6.54
N ILE A 298 -9.28 -5.49 6.30
CA ILE A 298 -8.71 -6.38 7.31
C ILE A 298 -8.02 -5.58 8.43
N ALA A 299 -7.21 -4.59 8.07
CA ALA A 299 -6.51 -3.76 9.04
C ALA A 299 -7.48 -2.97 9.94
N GLU A 300 -8.54 -2.42 9.36
CA GLU A 300 -9.56 -1.64 10.07
C GLU A 300 -10.46 -2.50 10.96
N LEU A 301 -10.79 -3.74 10.56
CA LEU A 301 -11.58 -4.68 11.38
C LEU A 301 -10.88 -5.07 12.68
N MET A 302 -9.56 -4.91 12.75
CA MET A 302 -8.76 -5.21 13.94
C MET A 302 -8.72 -4.05 14.93
N GLN A 303 -9.21 -2.86 14.57
CA GLN A 303 -9.15 -1.66 15.42
C GLN A 303 -10.31 -1.59 16.40
N GLU A 304 -10.04 -0.99 17.56
CA GLU A 304 -11.08 -0.68 18.52
C GLU A 304 -11.71 0.69 18.24
N PRO A 305 -13.00 0.86 18.60
CA PRO A 305 -13.67 2.14 18.45
C PRO A 305 -13.01 3.18 19.36
N SER A 306 -12.73 4.35 18.78
CA SER A 306 -12.16 5.47 19.54
C SER A 306 -13.22 6.13 20.43
N GLU A 307 -12.89 6.30 21.69
CA GLU A 307 -13.73 7.03 22.66
C GLU A 307 -13.56 8.56 22.59
N LEU A 308 -12.56 9.04 21.85
CA LEU A 308 -12.21 10.45 21.77
C LEU A 308 -13.28 11.25 21.02
N VAL A 309 -14.03 12.07 21.76
CA VAL A 309 -15.09 12.93 21.18
C VAL A 309 -14.53 13.92 20.15
N GLY A 310 -13.30 14.38 20.31
CA GLY A 310 -12.62 15.29 19.40
C GLY A 310 -12.50 14.77 17.95
N LEU A 311 -12.30 13.45 17.79
CA LEU A 311 -12.25 12.78 16.48
C LEU A 311 -13.56 12.91 15.68
N HIS A 312 -14.69 13.09 16.37
CA HIS A 312 -16.01 13.16 15.75
C HIS A 312 -16.42 14.63 15.43
N ALA A 313 -15.63 15.61 15.87
CA ALA A 313 -15.95 17.04 15.69
C ALA A 313 -16.13 17.47 14.20
N PRO A 314 -15.32 17.02 13.24
CA PRO A 314 -15.54 17.36 11.83
C PRO A 314 -16.90 16.89 11.31
N PHE A 315 -17.33 15.71 11.71
CA PHE A 315 -18.60 15.12 11.29
C PHE A 315 -19.83 15.80 11.95
N ALA A 316 -19.67 16.34 13.14
CA ALA A 316 -20.74 17.00 13.86
C ALA A 316 -21.31 18.24 13.12
N ARG A 317 -20.51 18.85 12.24
CA ARG A 317 -20.93 20.02 11.44
C ARG A 317 -21.92 19.67 10.34
N LEU A 318 -21.98 18.42 9.90
CA LEU A 318 -22.80 17.92 8.80
C LEU A 318 -24.14 17.33 9.23
N GLY A 319 -24.51 17.44 10.52
CA GLY A 319 -25.79 16.96 11.04
C GLY A 319 -26.02 15.45 10.85
N ILE A 320 -27.14 15.06 10.25
CA ILE A 320 -27.50 13.66 10.01
C ILE A 320 -26.53 13.00 9.02
N VAL A 321 -26.16 13.71 7.95
CA VAL A 321 -25.18 13.23 6.97
C VAL A 321 -23.82 12.98 7.66
N GLY A 322 -23.45 13.82 8.63
CA GLY A 322 -22.25 13.65 9.42
C GLY A 322 -22.28 12.39 10.30
N GLN A 323 -23.43 11.99 10.82
CA GLN A 323 -23.56 10.72 11.54
C GLN A 323 -23.34 9.51 10.64
N ALA A 324 -23.91 9.52 9.42
CA ALA A 324 -23.68 8.49 8.42
C ALA A 324 -22.21 8.47 7.95
N ALA A 325 -21.63 9.63 7.71
CA ALA A 325 -20.21 9.74 7.36
C ALA A 325 -19.30 9.25 8.51
N ALA A 326 -19.62 9.54 9.75
CA ALA A 326 -18.89 9.01 10.90
C ALA A 326 -18.98 7.48 10.98
N ALA A 327 -20.13 6.89 10.70
CA ALA A 327 -20.29 5.43 10.64
C ALA A 327 -19.43 4.77 9.54
N LEU A 328 -19.00 5.54 8.53
CA LEU A 328 -18.15 5.05 7.44
C LEU A 328 -16.67 5.42 7.59
N PHE A 329 -16.32 6.52 8.31
CA PHE A 329 -14.98 7.09 8.28
C PHE A 329 -14.31 7.26 9.66
N THR A 330 -14.93 6.78 10.74
CA THR A 330 -14.27 6.77 12.06
C THR A 330 -13.62 5.41 12.36
N PRO A 331 -12.54 5.37 13.17
CA PRO A 331 -11.88 4.12 13.52
C PRO A 331 -12.79 3.22 14.37
N GLY A 332 -12.70 1.91 14.14
CA GLY A 332 -13.41 0.89 14.88
C GLY A 332 -13.89 -0.26 14.00
N TRP A 333 -13.99 -1.45 14.58
CA TRP A 333 -14.37 -2.65 13.87
C TRP A 333 -15.82 -2.59 13.30
N ALA A 334 -16.77 -2.01 14.01
CA ALA A 334 -18.17 -1.92 13.57
C ALA A 334 -18.32 -0.96 12.38
N THR A 335 -17.63 0.18 12.41
CA THR A 335 -17.59 1.14 11.29
C THR A 335 -16.81 0.56 10.11
N ALA A 336 -15.79 -0.28 10.35
CA ALA A 336 -15.06 -1.00 9.32
C ALA A 336 -15.95 -2.02 8.59
N VAL A 337 -16.82 -2.74 9.30
CA VAL A 337 -17.81 -3.62 8.67
C VAL A 337 -18.74 -2.84 7.73
N CYS A 338 -19.29 -1.71 8.21
CA CYS A 338 -20.14 -0.85 7.37
C CYS A 338 -19.40 -0.35 6.14
N PHE A 339 -18.15 0.10 6.31
CA PHE A 339 -17.31 0.56 5.21
C PHE A 339 -17.03 -0.55 4.21
N THR A 340 -16.63 -1.74 4.66
CA THR A 340 -16.34 -2.90 3.80
C THR A 340 -17.55 -3.31 2.99
N LEU A 341 -18.74 -3.36 3.63
CA LEU A 341 -19.98 -3.68 2.93
C LEU A 341 -20.37 -2.60 1.91
N ALA A 342 -20.15 -1.31 2.23
CA ALA A 342 -20.40 -0.23 1.29
C ALA A 342 -19.48 -0.30 0.07
N MET A 343 -18.18 -0.55 0.27
CA MET A 343 -17.22 -0.71 -0.84
C MET A 343 -17.57 -1.94 -1.70
N ALA A 344 -17.95 -3.02 -1.06
CA ALA A 344 -18.41 -4.22 -1.73
C ALA A 344 -19.65 -3.99 -2.60
N ALA A 345 -20.67 -3.35 -2.04
CA ALA A 345 -21.88 -3.00 -2.78
C ALA A 345 -21.55 -2.12 -3.99
N THR A 346 -20.63 -1.17 -3.83
CA THR A 346 -20.18 -0.29 -4.92
C THR A 346 -19.50 -1.10 -6.03
N LEU A 347 -18.63 -2.05 -5.69
CA LEU A 347 -17.97 -2.93 -6.66
C LEU A 347 -18.99 -3.85 -7.36
N VAL A 348 -19.88 -4.51 -6.61
CA VAL A 348 -20.89 -5.39 -7.17
C VAL A 348 -21.81 -4.63 -8.14
N VAL A 349 -22.28 -3.45 -7.75
CA VAL A 349 -23.13 -2.59 -8.60
C VAL A 349 -22.35 -2.05 -9.80
N GLY A 350 -21.10 -1.66 -9.62
CA GLY A 350 -20.26 -1.12 -10.68
C GLY A 350 -19.91 -2.14 -11.78
N PHE A 351 -19.82 -3.41 -11.41
CA PHE A 351 -19.59 -4.54 -12.32
C PHE A 351 -20.88 -5.25 -12.75
N LEU A 352 -22.07 -4.65 -12.55
CA LEU A 352 -23.29 -5.18 -13.16
C LEU A 352 -23.11 -5.26 -14.69
N PRO A 353 -23.60 -6.33 -15.34
CA PRO A 353 -23.37 -6.58 -16.75
C PRO A 353 -23.95 -5.44 -17.61
N ARG A 354 -23.10 -4.47 -17.92
CA ARG A 354 -23.26 -3.57 -19.05
C ARG A 354 -22.53 -4.24 -20.21
N SER A 355 -23.34 -4.72 -21.14
CA SER A 355 -22.91 -5.29 -22.42
C SER A 355 -21.64 -4.61 -22.90
N SER A 356 -20.54 -5.32 -22.98
CA SER A 356 -19.42 -5.11 -23.87
C SER A 356 -18.03 -5.18 -23.21
N GLY A 357 -17.24 -6.09 -23.68
CA GLY A 357 -15.85 -5.83 -23.95
C GLY A 357 -14.78 -6.41 -23.03
N ILE A 358 -15.09 -7.09 -21.94
CA ILE A 358 -14.06 -7.92 -21.29
C ILE A 358 -14.25 -9.35 -21.79
N SER A 359 -13.64 -9.64 -22.92
CA SER A 359 -13.61 -10.98 -23.53
C SER A 359 -12.95 -11.94 -22.54
N GLY A 360 -13.74 -12.81 -21.90
CA GLY A 360 -13.31 -13.87 -21.03
C GLY A 360 -13.73 -13.79 -19.55
N MET A 361 -14.03 -12.62 -19.01
CA MET A 361 -14.62 -12.49 -17.67
C MET A 361 -16.05 -11.99 -17.78
N THR A 362 -17.03 -12.88 -17.61
CA THR A 362 -18.42 -12.47 -17.44
C THR A 362 -18.53 -11.64 -16.17
N GLY A 363 -19.19 -10.47 -16.23
CA GLY A 363 -19.37 -9.57 -15.09
C GLY A 363 -19.95 -10.25 -13.84
N SER A 364 -20.76 -11.29 -14.03
CA SER A 364 -21.25 -12.17 -12.96
C SER A 364 -20.14 -12.87 -12.18
N ARG A 365 -19.02 -13.25 -12.82
CA ARG A 365 -17.90 -13.92 -12.14
C ARG A 365 -17.21 -12.97 -11.16
N ILE A 366 -16.92 -11.74 -11.59
CA ILE A 366 -16.30 -10.72 -10.71
C ILE A 366 -17.19 -10.46 -9.49
N GLN A 367 -18.51 -10.41 -9.66
CA GLN A 367 -19.43 -10.21 -8.54
C GLN A 367 -19.35 -11.34 -7.51
N PHE A 368 -19.26 -12.59 -7.96
CA PHE A 368 -19.10 -13.74 -7.08
C PHE A 368 -17.76 -13.77 -6.39
N ASP A 369 -16.66 -13.45 -7.10
CA ASP A 369 -15.33 -13.35 -6.52
C ASP A 369 -15.28 -12.28 -5.43
N VAL A 370 -15.89 -11.11 -5.68
CA VAL A 370 -15.99 -10.03 -4.68
C VAL A 370 -16.81 -10.47 -3.48
N ALA A 371 -17.96 -11.12 -3.69
CA ALA A 371 -18.80 -11.60 -2.60
C ALA A 371 -18.09 -12.63 -1.72
N LEU A 372 -17.38 -13.60 -2.32
CA LEU A 372 -16.60 -14.60 -1.60
C LEU A 372 -15.38 -13.97 -0.88
N ALA A 373 -14.72 -13.00 -1.50
CA ALA A 373 -13.62 -12.28 -0.85
C ALA A 373 -14.08 -11.54 0.40
N ILE A 374 -15.25 -10.89 0.35
CA ILE A 374 -15.84 -10.22 1.50
C ILE A 374 -16.24 -11.24 2.57
N ALA A 375 -16.85 -12.35 2.16
CA ALA A 375 -17.19 -13.43 3.07
C ALA A 375 -15.92 -13.96 3.77
N ALA A 376 -14.83 -14.16 3.05
CA ALA A 376 -13.55 -14.59 3.61
C ALA A 376 -12.97 -13.58 4.63
N ILE A 377 -13.12 -12.28 4.38
CA ILE A 377 -12.65 -11.22 5.29
C ILE A 377 -13.52 -11.16 6.55
N LEU A 378 -14.84 -11.29 6.42
CA LEU A 378 -15.80 -11.10 7.53
C LEU A 378 -16.04 -12.39 8.34
N PHE A 379 -15.81 -13.57 7.76
CA PHE A 379 -16.03 -14.86 8.40
C PHE A 379 -15.31 -15.01 9.76
N PRO A 380 -14.02 -14.60 9.94
CA PRO A 380 -13.34 -14.71 11.23
C PRO A 380 -13.83 -13.74 12.31
N LEU A 381 -14.60 -12.71 11.93
CA LEU A 381 -14.98 -11.60 12.81
C LEU A 381 -15.64 -12.03 14.15
N PRO A 382 -16.62 -12.94 14.18
CA PRO A 382 -17.23 -13.37 15.44
C PRO A 382 -16.23 -14.00 16.40
N LEU A 383 -15.25 -14.73 15.85
CA LEU A 383 -14.19 -15.35 16.65
C LEU A 383 -13.19 -14.32 17.12
N MET A 384 -12.77 -13.40 16.27
CA MET A 384 -11.85 -12.31 16.62
C MET A 384 -12.35 -11.44 17.75
N LEU A 385 -13.65 -11.14 17.78
CA LEU A 385 -14.27 -10.30 18.80
C LEU A 385 -14.40 -10.97 20.18
N ARG A 386 -14.12 -12.28 20.29
CA ARG A 386 -14.03 -12.99 21.59
C ARG A 386 -12.67 -12.82 22.25
N PHE A 387 -11.64 -12.41 21.49
CA PHE A 387 -10.28 -12.24 22.00
C PHE A 387 -9.91 -10.77 22.19
N PRO A 388 -8.99 -10.45 23.13
CA PRO A 388 -8.40 -9.12 23.27
C PRO A 388 -7.77 -8.62 21.96
N GLN A 389 -7.67 -7.30 21.80
CA GLN A 389 -7.17 -6.67 20.57
C GLN A 389 -5.79 -7.21 20.13
N ALA A 390 -4.90 -7.48 21.11
CA ALA A 390 -3.56 -8.00 20.84
C ALA A 390 -3.57 -9.34 20.07
N PHE A 391 -4.57 -10.18 20.30
CA PHE A 391 -4.69 -11.50 19.69
C PHE A 391 -5.56 -11.55 18.43
N ARG A 392 -6.30 -10.50 18.10
CA ARG A 392 -7.21 -10.48 16.93
C ARG A 392 -6.49 -10.78 15.63
N LYS A 393 -5.28 -10.21 15.44
CA LYS A 393 -4.44 -10.48 14.27
C LYS A 393 -4.07 -11.96 14.17
N THR A 394 -3.63 -12.54 15.28
CA THR A 394 -3.24 -13.96 15.36
C THR A 394 -4.42 -14.87 15.04
N VAL A 395 -5.60 -14.57 15.58
CA VAL A 395 -6.84 -15.34 15.31
C VAL A 395 -7.22 -15.25 13.83
N PHE A 396 -7.16 -14.04 13.24
CA PHE A 396 -7.42 -13.87 11.82
C PHE A 396 -6.47 -14.70 10.95
N ILE A 397 -5.16 -14.57 11.19
CA ILE A 397 -4.14 -15.31 10.45
C ILE A 397 -4.36 -16.83 10.61
N LEU A 398 -4.65 -17.29 11.82
CA LEU A 398 -4.87 -18.71 12.09
C LEU A 398 -6.07 -19.26 11.30
N VAL A 399 -7.22 -18.56 11.30
CA VAL A 399 -8.40 -18.98 10.54
C VAL A 399 -8.12 -19.02 9.04
N GLN A 400 -7.40 -18.02 8.51
CA GLN A 400 -7.06 -17.98 7.09
C GLN A 400 -6.02 -19.05 6.73
N SER A 401 -5.04 -19.31 7.61
CA SER A 401 -4.06 -20.38 7.41
C SER A 401 -4.72 -21.75 7.39
N VAL A 402 -5.67 -22.00 8.28
CA VAL A 402 -6.46 -23.24 8.27
C VAL A 402 -7.22 -23.37 6.94
N SER A 403 -7.85 -22.29 6.46
CA SER A 403 -8.55 -22.30 5.19
C SER A 403 -7.62 -22.62 4.00
N ILE A 404 -6.41 -22.08 4.01
CA ILE A 404 -5.39 -22.38 2.97
C ILE A 404 -4.96 -23.86 3.04
N VAL A 405 -4.68 -24.38 4.24
CA VAL A 405 -4.29 -25.79 4.42
C VAL A 405 -5.41 -26.72 3.95
N VAL A 406 -6.66 -26.41 4.29
CA VAL A 406 -7.85 -27.17 3.82
C VAL A 406 -7.93 -27.12 2.30
N PHE A 407 -7.69 -25.95 1.68
CA PHE A 407 -7.66 -25.81 0.21
C PHE A 407 -6.55 -26.68 -0.42
N LEU A 408 -5.32 -26.61 0.10
CA LEU A 408 -4.21 -27.42 -0.41
C LEU A 408 -4.49 -28.92 -0.28
N PHE A 409 -5.15 -29.33 0.80
CA PHE A 409 -5.58 -30.71 0.99
C PHE A 409 -6.63 -31.14 -0.05
N LEU A 410 -7.59 -30.28 -0.40
CA LEU A 410 -8.55 -30.53 -1.47
C LEU A 410 -7.90 -30.72 -2.84
N GLN A 411 -6.79 -30.01 -3.10
CA GLN A 411 -6.04 -30.15 -4.34
C GLN A 411 -5.16 -31.40 -4.38
N SER A 412 -4.99 -32.09 -3.25
CA SER A 412 -4.20 -33.35 -3.17
C SER A 412 -4.94 -34.50 -3.87
N PRO A 413 -4.23 -35.60 -4.21
CA PRO A 413 -4.86 -36.80 -4.78
C PRO A 413 -5.97 -37.38 -3.89
N PHE A 414 -5.86 -37.25 -2.56
CA PHE A 414 -6.90 -37.69 -1.62
C PHE A 414 -8.16 -36.83 -1.75
N GLY A 415 -8.04 -35.52 -1.77
CA GLY A 415 -9.17 -34.61 -1.88
C GLY A 415 -9.93 -34.73 -3.22
N ARG A 416 -9.25 -35.21 -4.27
CA ARG A 416 -9.82 -35.49 -5.59
C ARG A 416 -10.37 -36.92 -5.75
N SER A 417 -10.20 -37.78 -4.73
CA SER A 417 -10.71 -39.14 -4.76
C SER A 417 -12.23 -39.17 -4.60
N GLU A 418 -12.89 -40.17 -5.19
CA GLU A 418 -14.33 -40.37 -5.08
C GLU A 418 -14.77 -41.10 -3.79
N THR A 419 -13.87 -41.19 -2.81
CA THR A 419 -14.17 -41.84 -1.52
C THR A 419 -15.23 -41.04 -0.74
N PRO A 420 -16.15 -41.71 0.00
CA PRO A 420 -17.12 -41.01 0.82
C PRO A 420 -16.53 -40.00 1.80
N ALA A 421 -15.33 -40.33 2.36
CA ALA A 421 -14.61 -39.45 3.24
C ALA A 421 -14.14 -38.16 2.55
N ALA A 422 -13.62 -38.25 1.32
CA ALA A 422 -13.21 -37.08 0.53
C ALA A 422 -14.42 -36.21 0.13
N GLN A 423 -15.56 -36.82 -0.19
CA GLN A 423 -16.79 -36.08 -0.50
C GLN A 423 -17.32 -35.32 0.71
N ILE A 424 -17.39 -35.94 1.89
CA ILE A 424 -17.79 -35.24 3.13
C ILE A 424 -16.81 -34.11 3.44
N PHE A 425 -15.51 -34.35 3.32
CA PHE A 425 -14.49 -33.32 3.54
C PHE A 425 -14.64 -32.14 2.57
N SER A 426 -14.88 -32.40 1.29
CA SER A 426 -15.09 -31.34 0.29
C SER A 426 -16.33 -30.48 0.59
N ILE A 427 -17.41 -31.08 1.10
CA ILE A 427 -18.60 -30.35 1.52
C ILE A 427 -18.29 -29.46 2.73
N LEU A 428 -17.60 -29.99 3.74
CA LEU A 428 -17.21 -29.21 4.93
C LEU A 428 -16.24 -28.08 4.57
N ALA A 429 -15.31 -28.34 3.67
CA ALA A 429 -14.36 -27.33 3.20
C ALA A 429 -15.02 -26.15 2.48
N ARG A 430 -16.14 -26.40 1.80
CA ARG A 430 -16.95 -25.33 1.16
C ARG A 430 -17.61 -24.39 2.16
N CYS A 431 -17.71 -24.75 3.44
CA CYS A 431 -18.16 -23.83 4.48
C CYS A 431 -17.15 -22.69 4.75
N LEU A 432 -15.88 -22.85 4.35
CA LEU A 432 -14.85 -21.84 4.49
C LEU A 432 -14.82 -20.93 3.25
N PRO A 433 -15.14 -19.63 3.38
CA PRO A 433 -15.25 -18.75 2.22
C PRO A 433 -13.95 -18.58 1.44
N LEU A 434 -12.80 -18.55 2.14
CA LEU A 434 -11.50 -18.44 1.48
C LEU A 434 -11.17 -19.70 0.66
N THR A 435 -11.51 -20.89 1.15
CA THR A 435 -11.33 -22.16 0.42
C THR A 435 -12.11 -22.15 -0.88
N SER A 436 -13.38 -21.72 -0.83
CA SER A 436 -14.26 -21.63 -2.01
C SER A 436 -13.77 -20.56 -3.00
N LEU A 437 -13.25 -19.43 -2.50
CA LEU A 437 -12.66 -18.40 -3.34
C LEU A 437 -11.40 -18.92 -4.08
N LEU A 438 -10.49 -19.58 -3.38
CA LEU A 438 -9.29 -20.15 -3.96
C LEU A 438 -9.61 -21.24 -4.98
N ASP A 439 -10.59 -22.12 -4.70
CA ASP A 439 -11.01 -23.16 -5.63
C ASP A 439 -11.63 -22.56 -6.89
N MET A 440 -12.44 -21.52 -6.77
CA MET A 440 -13.04 -20.81 -7.90
C MET A 440 -11.97 -20.13 -8.78
N VAL A 441 -10.94 -19.52 -8.16
CA VAL A 441 -9.85 -18.85 -8.89
C VAL A 441 -8.97 -19.85 -9.62
N THR A 442 -8.65 -21.00 -9.00
CA THR A 442 -7.71 -21.97 -9.55
C THR A 442 -8.32 -22.92 -10.56
N SER A 443 -9.54 -23.40 -10.32
CA SER A 443 -10.21 -24.40 -11.19
C SER A 443 -10.76 -23.80 -12.48
N GLY A 444 -10.96 -22.48 -12.53
CA GLY A 444 -11.59 -21.83 -13.70
C GLY A 444 -12.99 -22.37 -14.04
N SER A 445 -13.51 -23.27 -13.21
CA SER A 445 -14.73 -24.03 -13.47
C SER A 445 -15.95 -23.12 -13.52
N LYS A 446 -16.98 -23.55 -14.22
CA LYS A 446 -18.31 -22.94 -14.15
C LYS A 446 -18.73 -22.99 -12.68
N ALA A 447 -18.84 -21.82 -12.06
CA ALA A 447 -19.18 -21.70 -10.64
C ALA A 447 -20.47 -22.47 -10.35
N ASP A 448 -20.37 -23.58 -9.64
CA ASP A 448 -21.54 -24.29 -9.14
C ASP A 448 -22.21 -23.36 -8.11
N ARG A 449 -23.54 -23.18 -8.24
CA ARG A 449 -24.31 -22.30 -7.34
C ARG A 449 -24.10 -22.67 -5.87
N ALA A 450 -23.89 -23.95 -5.57
CA ALA A 450 -23.60 -24.43 -4.21
C ALA A 450 -22.25 -23.95 -3.69
N MET A 451 -21.22 -23.85 -4.53
CA MET A 451 -19.90 -23.35 -4.15
C MET A 451 -19.94 -21.90 -3.67
N ILE A 452 -20.90 -21.12 -4.12
CA ILE A 452 -21.06 -19.71 -3.76
C ILE A 452 -22.05 -19.56 -2.61
N ALA A 453 -23.18 -20.25 -2.68
CA ALA A 453 -24.29 -20.07 -1.72
C ALA A 453 -23.89 -20.53 -0.30
N VAL A 454 -23.25 -21.69 -0.16
CA VAL A 454 -22.93 -22.25 1.15
C VAL A 454 -22.01 -21.33 1.98
N PRO A 455 -20.83 -20.89 1.48
CA PRO A 455 -19.96 -20.01 2.26
C PRO A 455 -20.59 -18.65 2.56
N LEU A 456 -21.43 -18.11 1.67
CA LEU A 456 -22.14 -16.86 1.92
C LEU A 456 -23.20 -17.01 3.03
N ILE A 457 -23.95 -18.10 3.03
CA ILE A 457 -24.94 -18.39 4.09
C ILE A 457 -24.22 -18.58 5.42
N VAL A 458 -23.16 -19.38 5.49
CA VAL A 458 -22.37 -19.61 6.70
C VAL A 458 -21.81 -18.31 7.25
N THR A 459 -21.25 -17.47 6.37
CA THR A 459 -20.76 -16.14 6.75
C THR A 459 -21.88 -15.22 7.22
N GLY A 460 -23.02 -15.25 6.55
CA GLY A 460 -24.22 -14.49 6.95
C GLY A 460 -24.70 -14.86 8.35
N ILE A 461 -24.77 -16.15 8.67
CA ILE A 461 -25.10 -16.64 10.02
C ILE A 461 -24.03 -16.17 11.03
N ALA A 462 -22.75 -16.30 10.70
CA ALA A 462 -21.66 -15.86 11.56
C ALA A 462 -21.73 -14.36 11.85
N ILE A 463 -21.99 -13.53 10.84
CA ILE A 463 -22.16 -12.08 11.00
C ILE A 463 -23.41 -11.74 11.82
N ALA A 464 -24.51 -12.45 11.63
CA ALA A 464 -25.74 -12.22 12.38
C ALA A 464 -25.54 -12.27 13.89
N THR A 465 -24.60 -13.10 14.39
CA THR A 465 -24.23 -13.14 15.81
C THR A 465 -23.54 -11.86 16.31
N VAL A 466 -22.95 -11.08 15.40
CA VAL A 466 -22.21 -9.85 15.71
C VAL A 466 -23.06 -8.60 15.55
N VAL A 467 -24.14 -8.66 14.78
CA VAL A 467 -25.03 -7.51 14.50
C VAL A 467 -25.49 -6.76 15.75
N PRO A 468 -25.92 -7.40 16.87
CA PRO A 468 -26.35 -6.66 18.04
C PRO A 468 -25.22 -5.86 18.70
N ARG A 469 -23.98 -6.36 18.64
CA ARG A 469 -22.80 -5.65 19.14
C ARG A 469 -22.42 -4.51 18.21
N ALA A 470 -22.43 -4.74 16.90
CA ALA A 470 -22.15 -3.71 15.90
C ALA A 470 -23.15 -2.55 15.98
N TRP A 471 -24.43 -2.84 16.16
CA TRP A 471 -25.48 -1.84 16.33
C TRP A 471 -25.24 -0.95 17.55
N ARG A 472 -24.86 -1.53 18.70
CA ARG A 472 -24.53 -0.78 19.92
C ARG A 472 -23.35 0.17 19.68
N GLU A 473 -22.30 -0.31 19.02
CA GLU A 473 -21.11 0.52 18.72
C GLU A 473 -21.44 1.66 17.74
N LEU A 474 -22.23 1.39 16.71
CA LEU A 474 -22.65 2.40 15.74
C LEU A 474 -23.55 3.45 16.39
N SER A 475 -24.47 3.04 17.26
CA SER A 475 -25.32 3.97 18.01
C SER A 475 -24.51 4.82 18.99
N ALA A 476 -23.50 4.24 19.64
CA ALA A 476 -22.54 4.98 20.48
C ALA A 476 -21.72 5.99 19.65
N THR A 477 -21.29 5.61 18.44
CA THR A 477 -20.59 6.52 17.52
C THR A 477 -21.48 7.71 17.14
N ALA A 478 -22.74 7.47 16.78
CA ALA A 478 -23.70 8.53 16.49
C ALA A 478 -23.96 9.44 17.72
N ALA A 479 -23.97 8.89 18.94
CA ALA A 479 -24.09 9.66 20.18
C ALA A 479 -22.84 10.56 20.39
N ARG A 480 -21.63 10.04 20.14
CA ARG A 480 -20.37 10.81 20.23
C ARG A 480 -20.36 11.99 19.24
N VAL A 481 -20.85 11.81 17.99
CA VAL A 481 -21.00 12.89 17.01
C VAL A 481 -21.92 13.99 17.53
N ARG A 482 -23.09 13.61 18.10
CA ARG A 482 -24.03 14.58 18.70
C ARG A 482 -23.42 15.32 19.88
N GLN A 483 -22.67 14.62 20.74
CA GLN A 483 -21.96 15.22 21.87
C GLN A 483 -20.89 16.22 21.41
N ALA A 484 -20.12 15.89 20.35
CA ALA A 484 -19.15 16.79 19.76
C ALA A 484 -19.81 18.06 19.23
N GLY A 485 -20.97 17.94 18.58
CA GLY A 485 -21.77 19.08 18.11
C GLY A 485 -22.23 19.99 19.23
N ARG A 486 -22.72 19.43 20.34
CA ARG A 486 -23.14 20.22 21.53
C ARG A 486 -21.97 20.97 22.16
N ARG A 487 -20.78 20.33 22.31
CA ARG A 487 -19.58 20.98 22.83
C ARG A 487 -19.13 22.13 21.92
N ALA A 488 -19.15 21.96 20.60
CA ALA A 488 -18.79 23.01 19.65
C ALA A 488 -19.76 24.20 19.69
N ALA A 489 -21.05 23.96 19.89
CA ALA A 489 -22.06 25.01 20.06
C ALA A 489 -21.86 25.81 21.36
N HIS A 490 -21.59 25.12 22.47
CA HIS A 490 -21.33 25.75 23.77
C HIS A 490 -20.10 26.67 23.74
N VAL A 491 -19.00 26.24 23.12
CA VAL A 491 -17.77 27.04 22.97
C VAL A 491 -18.01 28.28 22.09
N ARG A 492 -18.88 28.20 21.08
CA ARG A 492 -19.26 29.38 20.27
C ARG A 492 -20.12 30.35 21.05
N GLY A 493 -21.09 29.85 21.80
CA GLY A 493 -21.97 30.72 22.64
C GLY A 493 -21.20 31.48 23.73
N SER A 494 -20.21 30.84 24.36
CA SER A 494 -19.38 31.53 25.37
C SER A 494 -18.45 32.59 24.78
N ARG A 495 -18.02 32.46 23.53
CA ARG A 495 -17.24 33.53 22.87
C ARG A 495 -18.06 34.72 22.42
N SER A 496 -19.35 34.55 22.10
CA SER A 496 -20.24 35.64 21.72
C SER A 496 -20.74 36.45 22.94
N THR A 497 -20.65 35.92 24.14
CA THR A 497 -21.02 36.63 25.38
C THR A 497 -19.86 37.41 26.02
N THR A 498 -18.63 37.21 25.54
CA THR A 498 -17.40 37.90 26.01
C THR A 498 -16.87 38.94 25.02
N ALA A 499 -17.51 39.13 23.88
CA ALA A 499 -17.26 40.16 22.88
C ALA A 499 -18.36 41.22 22.94
#